data_0f53f481f6a0e0668d6645b1e78a1347
#
_entry.id   0f53f481f6a0e0668d6645b1e78a1347
#
_cell.length_a   1.000
_cell.length_b   1.000
_cell.length_c   1.000
_cell.angle_alpha   90.00
_cell.angle_beta   90.00
_cell.angle_gamma   90.00
#
_symmetry.space_group_name_H-M   'P 1'
#
loop_
_entity.id
_entity.type
_entity.pdbx_description
1 polymer ?
#
loop_
_entity_poly.entity_id
_entity_poly.type
_entity_poly.pdbx_seq_one_letter_code
_entity_poly.pdbx_strand_id
1 'polypeptide(L)'
;YEIRLSLVGSEMCIRDSRQTGGTHSCYLGVRDKCVCRMEDIGRHNALDKCIGYALLKQLELSECILFTTGRVPTDMVQKVIAAGIPVLASKAVPTDQAIELAKKYRLNLICRAWPDRIEIYHDARK
;
A
#
# COMPACT_ATOMS: atom_id res chain seq x y z
N TYR A 1 -2.47 14.58 -3.37
CA TYR A 1 -2.15 13.15 -3.17
C TYR A 1 -1.93 12.81 -1.69
N GLU A 2 -1.27 13.67 -0.95
CA GLU A 2 -1.11 13.46 0.50
C GLU A 2 -2.46 13.47 1.22
N ILE A 3 -3.36 14.34 0.81
CA ILE A 3 -4.71 14.41 1.35
C ILE A 3 -5.45 13.11 1.08
N ARG A 4 -5.36 12.60 -0.14
CA ARG A 4 -5.97 11.32 -0.53
C ARG A 4 -5.46 10.17 0.32
N LEU A 5 -4.14 10.09 0.47
CA LEU A 5 -3.50 9.05 1.25
C LEU A 5 -3.89 9.14 2.72
N SER A 6 -3.97 10.34 3.26
CA SER A 6 -4.36 10.58 4.65
C SER A 6 -5.78 10.09 4.92
N LEU A 7 -6.73 10.39 4.03
CA LEU A 7 -8.12 9.95 4.17
C LEU A 7 -8.23 8.44 4.11
N VAL A 8 -7.60 7.82 3.14
CA VAL A 8 -7.60 6.36 2.98
C VAL A 8 -6.92 5.70 4.18
N GLY A 9 -5.78 6.20 4.59
CA GLY A 9 -5.04 5.66 5.73
C GLY A 9 -5.80 5.77 7.04
N SER A 10 -6.51 6.87 7.25
CA SER A 10 -7.32 7.08 8.44
C SER A 10 -8.43 6.05 8.55
N GLU A 11 -9.16 5.82 7.47
CA GLU A 11 -10.22 4.82 7.41
C GLU A 11 -9.67 3.41 7.63
N MET A 12 -8.57 3.10 6.98
CA MET A 12 -7.93 1.79 7.09
C MET A 12 -7.42 1.50 8.50
N CYS A 13 -6.82 2.49 9.15
CA CYS A 13 -6.31 2.34 10.51
C CYS A 13 -7.42 2.07 11.51
N ILE A 14 -8.56 2.74 11.38
CA ILE A 14 -9.70 2.54 12.26
C ILE A 14 -10.22 1.11 12.11
N ARG A 15 -10.37 0.63 10.88
CA ARG A 15 -10.84 -0.73 10.62
C ARG A 15 -9.86 -1.76 11.17
N ASP A 16 -8.59 -1.54 10.94
CA ASP A 16 -7.55 -2.49 11.31
C ASP A 16 -7.44 -2.67 12.83
N SER A 17 -7.61 -1.58 13.58
CA SER A 17 -7.56 -1.64 15.04
C SER A 17 -8.66 -2.50 15.65
N ARG A 18 -9.73 -2.77 14.90
CA ARG A 18 -10.86 -3.60 15.33
C ARG A 18 -10.74 -5.06 14.94
N GLN A 19 -9.80 -5.40 14.09
CA GLN A 19 -9.74 -6.73 13.47
C GLN A 19 -8.36 -7.38 13.60
N THR A 20 -7.67 -7.10 14.67
CA THR A 20 -6.37 -7.71 14.91
C THR A 20 -6.55 -9.17 15.31
N GLY A 21 -6.01 -10.07 14.52
CA GLY A 21 -6.08 -11.48 14.78
C GLY A 21 -4.92 -12.23 14.16
N GLY A 22 -3.75 -11.58 14.06
CA GLY A 22 -2.58 -12.20 13.45
C GLY A 22 -2.63 -12.28 11.93
N THR A 23 -3.59 -11.61 11.30
CA THR A 23 -3.67 -11.54 9.85
C THR A 23 -3.08 -10.22 9.35
N HIS A 24 -2.67 -10.23 8.08
CA HIS A 24 -2.25 -9.05 7.37
C HIS A 24 -3.39 -8.55 6.51
N SER A 25 -3.54 -7.24 6.44
CA SER A 25 -4.56 -6.61 5.59
C SER A 25 -3.89 -5.78 4.52
N CYS A 26 -4.47 -5.81 3.34
CA CYS A 26 -4.06 -4.98 2.23
C CYS A 26 -5.29 -4.25 1.70
N TYR A 27 -5.15 -2.96 1.46
CA TYR A 27 -6.25 -2.11 1.01
C TYR A 27 -5.89 -1.50 -0.32
N LEU A 28 -6.86 -1.41 -1.20
CA LEU A 28 -6.69 -0.78 -2.49
C LEU A 28 -7.54 0.48 -2.54
N GLY A 29 -6.91 1.61 -2.79
CA GLY A 29 -7.60 2.87 -2.97
C GLY A 29 -7.51 3.33 -4.41
N VAL A 30 -8.60 3.89 -4.92
CA VAL A 30 -8.65 4.53 -6.24
C VAL A 30 -9.17 5.93 -6.02
N ARG A 31 -8.37 6.94 -6.39
CA ARG A 31 -8.69 8.33 -6.14
C ARG A 31 -8.86 8.55 -4.64
N ASP A 32 -10.04 8.92 -4.17
CA ASP A 32 -10.29 9.23 -2.76
C ASP A 32 -11.04 8.12 -2.03
N LYS A 33 -11.19 6.95 -2.65
CA LYS A 33 -12.01 5.88 -2.09
C LYS A 33 -11.22 4.61 -1.90
N CYS A 34 -11.43 3.96 -0.76
CA CYS A 34 -10.98 2.60 -0.53
C CYS A 34 -12.00 1.67 -1.19
N VAL A 35 -11.57 0.94 -2.21
CA VAL A 35 -12.47 0.09 -3.00
C VAL A 35 -12.37 -1.39 -2.64
N CYS A 36 -11.33 -1.78 -1.91
CA CYS A 36 -11.08 -3.19 -1.65
C CYS A 36 -10.27 -3.34 -0.37
N ARG A 37 -10.59 -4.36 0.41
CA ARG A 37 -9.80 -4.78 1.56
C ARG A 37 -9.69 -6.29 1.51
N MET A 38 -8.45 -6.78 1.54
CA MET A 38 -8.18 -8.21 1.55
C MET A 38 -7.34 -8.59 2.75
N GLU A 39 -7.65 -9.72 3.36
CA GLU A 39 -6.92 -10.24 4.50
C GLU A 39 -6.34 -11.60 4.16
N ASP A 40 -5.19 -11.89 4.76
CA ASP A 40 -4.56 -13.20 4.69
C ASP A 40 -3.53 -13.31 5.80
N ILE A 41 -3.21 -14.53 6.20
CA ILE A 41 -2.13 -14.78 7.14
C ILE A 41 -0.80 -14.34 6.53
N GLY A 42 -0.62 -14.53 5.22
CA GLY A 42 0.56 -14.09 4.49
C GLY A 42 0.38 -12.70 3.88
N ARG A 43 1.31 -11.78 4.17
CA ARG A 43 1.24 -10.43 3.63
C ARG A 43 1.29 -10.38 2.10
N HIS A 44 2.03 -11.30 1.49
CA HIS A 44 2.11 -11.41 0.03
C HIS A 44 0.77 -11.85 -0.57
N ASN A 45 0.09 -12.77 0.10
CA ASN A 45 -1.21 -13.24 -0.36
C ASN A 45 -2.26 -12.12 -0.29
N ALA A 46 -2.25 -11.32 0.78
CA ALA A 46 -3.14 -10.18 0.89
C ALA A 46 -2.89 -9.17 -0.23
N LEU A 47 -1.62 -8.89 -0.54
CA LEU A 47 -1.24 -8.02 -1.64
C LEU A 47 -1.72 -8.57 -2.98
N ASP A 48 -1.48 -9.85 -3.23
CA ASP A 48 -1.87 -10.50 -4.49
C ASP A 48 -3.38 -10.48 -4.68
N LYS A 49 -4.14 -10.65 -3.61
CA LYS A 49 -5.60 -10.55 -3.66
C LYS A 49 -6.08 -9.16 -4.07
N CYS A 50 -5.43 -8.11 -3.55
CA CYS A 50 -5.77 -6.74 -3.93
C CYS A 50 -5.44 -6.46 -5.39
N ILE A 51 -4.28 -6.89 -5.86
CA ILE A 51 -3.89 -6.72 -7.25
C ILE A 51 -4.83 -7.51 -8.16
N GLY A 52 -5.17 -8.75 -7.77
CA GLY A 52 -6.12 -9.58 -8.51
C GLY A 52 -7.51 -8.94 -8.60
N TYR A 53 -7.97 -8.35 -7.51
CA TYR A 53 -9.24 -7.62 -7.50
C TYR A 53 -9.21 -6.47 -8.52
N ALA A 54 -8.12 -5.69 -8.52
CA ALA A 54 -7.97 -4.57 -9.45
C ALA A 54 -8.03 -5.04 -10.91
N LEU A 55 -7.37 -6.14 -11.21
CA LEU A 55 -7.36 -6.71 -12.56
C LEU A 55 -8.74 -7.22 -12.97
N LEU A 56 -9.43 -7.93 -12.07
CA LEU A 56 -10.76 -8.46 -12.34
C LEU A 56 -11.80 -7.36 -12.56
N LYS A 57 -11.68 -6.26 -11.81
CA LYS A 57 -12.61 -5.13 -11.92
C LYS A 57 -12.16 -4.12 -12.98
N GLN A 58 -11.08 -4.40 -13.68
CA GLN A 58 -10.54 -3.52 -14.73
C GLN A 58 -10.28 -2.09 -14.24
N LEU A 59 -9.77 -1.98 -13.01
CA LEU A 59 -9.41 -0.70 -12.44
C LEU A 59 -8.13 -0.16 -13.10
N GLU A 60 -8.04 1.16 -13.19
CA GLU A 60 -6.82 1.80 -13.70
C GLU A 60 -5.74 1.75 -12.63
N LEU A 61 -4.80 0.82 -12.77
CA LEU A 61 -3.77 0.59 -11.77
C LEU A 61 -2.87 1.80 -11.54
N SER A 62 -2.67 2.62 -12.59
CA SER A 62 -1.87 3.85 -12.47
C SER A 62 -2.51 4.90 -11.57
N GLU A 63 -3.78 4.76 -11.24
CA GLU A 63 -4.51 5.66 -10.33
C GLU A 63 -4.72 5.04 -8.95
N CYS A 64 -4.21 3.85 -8.72
CA CYS A 64 -4.40 3.12 -7.47
C CYS A 64 -3.33 3.46 -6.43
N ILE A 65 -3.73 3.28 -5.17
CA ILE A 65 -2.84 3.35 -4.01
C ILE A 65 -3.00 2.03 -3.27
N LEU A 66 -1.90 1.37 -2.96
CA LEU A 66 -1.90 0.18 -2.13
C LEU A 66 -1.44 0.51 -0.72
N PHE A 67 -2.20 0.06 0.26
CA PHE A 67 -1.86 0.21 1.68
C PHE A 67 -1.79 -1.18 2.30
N THR A 68 -0.71 -1.49 2.99
CA THR A 68 -0.53 -2.77 3.67
C THR A 68 -0.21 -2.56 5.15
N THR A 69 -0.62 -3.50 5.98
CA THR A 69 -0.26 -3.49 7.40
C THR A 69 1.07 -4.20 7.66
N GLY A 70 1.56 -4.96 6.68
CA GLY A 70 2.79 -5.73 6.81
C GLY A 70 4.05 -4.93 6.51
N ARG A 71 5.19 -5.53 6.84
CA ARG A 71 6.48 -4.95 6.48
C ARG A 71 6.63 -4.89 4.96
N VAL A 72 7.53 -4.02 4.51
CA VAL A 72 7.74 -3.78 3.09
C VAL A 72 9.15 -4.21 2.69
N PRO A 73 9.34 -5.51 2.42
CA PRO A 73 10.60 -5.99 1.86
C PRO A 73 10.66 -5.76 0.35
N THR A 74 11.80 -6.05 -0.23
CA THR A 74 12.07 -5.84 -1.66
C THR A 74 11.04 -6.51 -2.57
N ASP A 75 10.66 -7.75 -2.27
CA ASP A 75 9.74 -8.52 -3.10
C ASP A 75 8.32 -7.90 -3.14
N MET A 76 7.89 -7.25 -2.06
CA MET A 76 6.62 -6.51 -2.06
C MET A 76 6.70 -5.31 -3.01
N VAL A 77 7.80 -4.57 -2.95
CA VAL A 77 8.02 -3.43 -3.85
C VAL A 77 8.05 -3.89 -5.31
N GLN A 78 8.72 -5.01 -5.59
CA GLN A 78 8.78 -5.57 -6.95
C GLN A 78 7.38 -5.88 -7.49
N LYS A 79 6.52 -6.48 -6.67
CA LYS A 79 5.14 -6.80 -7.09
C LYS A 79 4.34 -5.54 -7.41
N VAL A 80 4.45 -4.52 -6.59
CA VAL A 80 3.72 -3.27 -6.78
C VAL A 80 4.19 -2.56 -8.04
N ILE A 81 5.51 -2.54 -8.28
CA ILE A 81 6.09 -1.96 -9.49
C ILE A 81 5.60 -2.71 -10.72
N ALA A 82 5.64 -4.04 -10.67
CA ALA A 82 5.21 -4.88 -11.80
C ALA A 82 3.72 -4.70 -12.11
N ALA A 83 2.91 -4.44 -11.10
CA ALA A 83 1.47 -4.19 -11.29
C ALA A 83 1.19 -2.80 -11.87
N GLY A 84 2.15 -1.89 -11.82
CA GLY A 84 1.96 -0.54 -12.33
C GLY A 84 1.28 0.41 -11.36
N ILE A 85 1.25 0.07 -10.07
CA ILE A 85 0.65 0.91 -9.03
C ILE A 85 1.72 1.92 -8.56
N PRO A 86 1.42 3.22 -8.61
CA PRO A 86 2.44 4.24 -8.34
C PRO A 86 2.70 4.54 -6.88
N VAL A 87 1.85 4.08 -5.96
CA VAL A 87 1.97 4.40 -4.54
C VAL A 87 1.79 3.15 -3.69
N LEU A 88 2.76 2.89 -2.83
CA LEU A 88 2.69 1.84 -1.81
C LEU A 88 2.85 2.49 -0.45
N ALA A 89 1.87 2.28 0.42
CA ALA A 89 1.90 2.79 1.79
C ALA A 89 1.82 1.64 2.77
N SER A 90 2.40 1.81 3.96
CA SER A 90 2.37 0.79 5.01
C SER A 90 2.39 1.44 6.39
N LYS A 91 1.82 0.74 7.36
CA LYS A 91 1.97 1.08 8.78
C LYS A 91 3.37 0.75 9.28
N ALA A 92 4.02 -0.22 8.67
CA ALA A 92 5.34 -0.70 9.09
C ALA A 92 6.46 0.06 8.37
N VAL A 93 7.68 -0.41 8.54
CA VAL A 93 8.85 0.21 7.93
C VAL A 93 9.35 -0.63 6.75
N PRO A 94 9.97 -0.01 5.74
CA PRO A 94 10.57 -0.75 4.64
C PRO A 94 11.99 -1.20 4.99
N THR A 95 12.50 -2.17 4.23
CA THR A 95 13.93 -2.50 4.27
C THR A 95 14.72 -1.47 3.46
N ASP A 96 16.03 -1.39 3.70
CA ASP A 96 16.90 -0.48 2.94
C ASP A 96 16.89 -0.81 1.46
N GLN A 97 16.90 -2.09 1.11
CA GLN A 97 16.84 -2.54 -0.28
C GLN A 97 15.51 -2.15 -0.94
N ALA A 98 14.42 -2.20 -0.18
CA ALA A 98 13.11 -1.79 -0.69
C ALA A 98 13.10 -0.30 -1.03
N ILE A 99 13.71 0.53 -0.18
CA ILE A 99 13.82 1.97 -0.42
C ILE A 99 14.62 2.24 -1.70
N GLU A 100 15.76 1.56 -1.87
CA GLU A 100 16.60 1.72 -3.06
C GLU A 100 15.86 1.30 -4.32
N LEU A 101 15.10 0.20 -4.27
CA LEU A 101 14.33 -0.27 -5.40
C LEU A 101 13.21 0.73 -5.76
N ALA A 102 12.55 1.29 -4.76
CA ALA A 102 11.51 2.30 -4.97
C ALA A 102 12.08 3.53 -5.67
N LYS A 103 13.28 3.97 -5.27
CA LYS A 103 13.96 5.09 -5.92
C LYS A 103 14.31 4.77 -7.36
N LYS A 104 14.83 3.57 -7.61
CA LYS A 104 15.23 3.15 -8.96
C LYS A 104 14.07 3.13 -9.94
N TYR A 105 12.92 2.65 -9.52
CA TYR A 105 11.75 2.51 -10.37
C TYR A 105 10.68 3.58 -10.12
N ARG A 106 11.01 4.61 -9.34
CA ARG A 106 10.18 5.78 -9.11
C ARG A 106 8.82 5.44 -8.49
N LEU A 107 8.83 4.50 -7.55
CA LEU A 107 7.65 4.18 -6.76
C LEU A 107 7.56 5.16 -5.59
N ASN A 108 6.37 5.72 -5.35
CA ASN A 108 6.12 6.50 -4.14
C ASN A 108 6.00 5.55 -2.96
N LEU A 109 6.94 5.60 -2.04
CA LEU A 109 6.98 4.69 -0.89
C LEU A 109 6.75 5.48 0.39
N ILE A 110 5.65 5.20 1.06
CA ILE A 110 5.21 5.89 2.27
C ILE A 110 5.00 4.85 3.35
N CYS A 111 5.73 4.99 4.46
CA CYS A 111 5.65 4.04 5.54
C CYS A 111 5.33 4.73 6.86
N ARG A 112 5.08 3.94 7.90
CA ARG A 112 4.58 4.43 9.18
C ARG A 112 3.37 5.34 8.99
N ALA A 113 2.48 4.93 8.07
CA ALA A 113 1.31 5.72 7.72
C ALA A 113 0.22 5.52 8.79
N TRP A 114 0.03 6.53 9.62
CA TRP A 114 -0.98 6.58 10.66
C TRP A 114 -1.93 7.75 10.37
N PRO A 115 -3.12 7.78 10.97
CA PRO A 115 -4.06 8.87 10.69
C PRO A 115 -3.50 10.28 10.94
N ASP A 116 -2.61 10.41 11.90
CA ASP A 116 -2.07 11.69 12.33
C ASP A 116 -0.71 12.05 11.70
N ARG A 117 -0.08 11.10 11.02
CA ARG A 117 1.25 11.35 10.41
C ARG A 117 1.61 10.29 9.40
N ILE A 118 2.46 10.65 8.45
CA ILE A 118 3.04 9.73 7.48
C ILE A 118 4.52 10.07 7.32
N GLU A 119 5.31 9.06 6.92
CA GLU A 119 6.72 9.27 6.57
C GLU A 119 6.91 8.87 5.10
N ILE A 120 7.39 9.82 4.30
CA ILE A 120 7.62 9.59 2.87
C ILE A 120 9.07 9.16 2.68
N TYR A 121 9.28 7.92 2.26
CA TYR A 121 10.60 7.37 1.99
C TYR A 121 11.07 7.62 0.57
N HIS A 122 10.15 7.75 -0.35
CA HIS A 122 10.45 8.19 -1.71
C HIS A 122 9.22 8.86 -2.33
N ASP A 123 9.41 10.03 -2.89
CA ASP A 123 8.37 10.76 -3.60
C ASP A 123 8.80 10.90 -5.06
N ALA A 124 8.14 10.17 -5.95
CA ALA A 124 8.48 10.14 -7.37
C ALA A 124 8.20 11.46 -8.09
N ARG A 125 7.48 12.38 -7.44
CA ARG A 125 7.20 13.70 -8.02
C ARG A 125 8.40 14.65 -7.95
N LYS A 126 9.37 14.31 -7.11
CA LYS A 126 10.56 15.16 -6.92
C LYS A 126 11.73 14.73 -7.79
#